data_38e1768dd8e688814f2e76ecd34b90c0
#
_entry.id   38e1768dd8e688814f2e76ecd34b90c0
#
_cell.length_a   1.000
_cell.length_b   1.000
_cell.length_c   1.000
_cell.angle_alpha   90.00
_cell.angle_beta   90.00
_cell.angle_gamma   90.00
#
_symmetry.space_group_name_H-M   'P 1'
#
loop_
_entity.id
_entity.type
_entity.pdbx_description
1 polymer ?
#
loop_
_entity_poly.entity_id
_entity_poly.type
_entity_poly.pdbx_seq_one_letter_code
_entity_poly.pdbx_strand_id
1 'polypeptide(L)'
;MSLQELKRTPFHERISRLSLPQNYRRWAGYITVGSYDLGLDREYWAIRNAAALIDVTPLMKYLIEGPDAARLLHRVTTRDVLKMIDVVRSRVA
;
A
#
# COMPACT_ATOMS: atom_id res chain seq x y z
N MET A 1 16.12 15.95 1.80
CA MET A 1 15.08 16.01 0.73
C MET A 1 13.81 16.56 1.35
N SER A 2 13.30 17.65 0.82
CA SER A 2 12.03 18.23 1.28
C SER A 2 10.84 17.40 0.80
N LEU A 3 9.67 17.57 1.44
CA LEU A 3 8.45 16.89 0.98
C LEU A 3 8.05 17.27 -0.45
N GLN A 4 8.43 18.46 -0.89
CA GLN A 4 8.12 18.95 -2.24
C GLN A 4 8.90 18.23 -3.36
N GLU A 5 10.02 17.59 -3.02
CA GLU A 5 10.85 16.84 -3.96
C GLU A 5 10.43 15.36 -4.09
N LEU A 6 9.50 14.92 -3.26
CA LEU A 6 9.00 13.54 -3.30
C LEU A 6 8.03 13.33 -4.47
N LYS A 7 7.99 12.10 -4.95
CA LYS A 7 7.02 11.68 -5.97
C LYS A 7 5.60 11.76 -5.42
N ARG A 8 4.64 12.02 -6.29
CA ARG A 8 3.22 11.99 -5.97
C ARG A 8 2.58 10.73 -6.57
N THR A 9 1.65 10.13 -5.84
CA THR A 9 0.89 9.00 -6.39
C THR A 9 -0.12 9.50 -7.44
N PRO A 10 -0.62 8.61 -8.34
CA PRO A 10 -1.66 9.00 -9.29
C PRO A 10 -2.95 9.51 -8.64
N PHE A 11 -3.18 9.17 -7.38
CA PHE A 11 -4.37 9.60 -6.62
C PHE A 11 -4.16 10.88 -5.83
N HIS A 12 -2.93 11.39 -5.76
CA HIS A 12 -2.55 12.48 -4.86
C HIS A 12 -3.45 13.71 -4.98
N GLU A 13 -3.73 14.17 -6.18
CA GLU A 13 -4.56 15.35 -6.38
C GLU A 13 -6.00 15.19 -5.86
N ARG A 14 -6.52 13.98 -5.95
CA ARG A 14 -7.88 13.67 -5.48
C ARG A 14 -7.93 13.50 -3.98
N ILE A 15 -7.02 12.71 -3.43
CA ILE A 15 -7.03 12.37 -2.00
C ILE A 15 -6.51 13.49 -1.10
N SER A 16 -5.57 14.30 -1.58
CA SER A 16 -5.04 15.41 -0.79
C SER A 16 -6.09 16.45 -0.43
N ARG A 17 -7.09 16.64 -1.29
CA ARG A 17 -8.21 17.55 -1.02
C ARG A 17 -9.13 17.06 0.10
N LEU A 18 -9.12 15.77 0.39
CA LEU A 18 -9.94 15.17 1.43
C LEU A 18 -9.29 15.24 2.81
N SER A 19 -8.02 15.58 2.89
CA SER A 19 -7.30 15.72 4.15
C SER A 19 -7.65 17.06 4.82
N LEU A 20 -8.31 17.01 5.96
CA LEU A 20 -8.63 18.20 6.75
C LEU A 20 -7.37 18.84 7.35
N PRO A 21 -6.46 18.07 7.99
CA PRO A 21 -5.26 18.66 8.61
C PRO A 21 -4.18 19.01 7.59
N GLN A 22 -4.27 18.59 6.35
CA GLN A 22 -3.26 18.82 5.31
C GLN A 22 -1.86 18.42 5.78
N ASN A 23 -1.75 17.31 6.51
CA ASN A 23 -0.48 16.74 6.94
C ASN A 23 -0.04 15.64 5.96
N TYR A 24 1.27 15.58 5.76
CA TYR A 24 1.85 14.67 4.79
C TYR A 24 3.05 13.95 5.38
N ARG A 25 3.31 12.74 4.87
CA ARG A 25 4.43 11.89 5.27
C ARG A 25 5.19 11.39 4.06
N ARG A 26 6.43 11.04 4.28
CA ARG A 26 7.23 10.29 3.30
C ARG A 26 6.94 8.80 3.45
N TRP A 27 6.71 8.15 2.32
CA TRP A 27 6.58 6.71 2.26
C TRP A 27 7.23 6.18 0.98
N ALA A 28 8.38 5.48 1.11
CA ALA A 28 9.12 4.88 0.01
C ALA A 28 9.37 5.85 -1.16
N GLY A 29 9.75 7.09 -0.86
CA GLY A 29 10.06 8.11 -1.86
C GLY A 29 8.84 8.89 -2.39
N TYR A 30 7.64 8.60 -1.87
CA TYR A 30 6.42 9.32 -2.21
C TYR A 30 5.98 10.24 -1.07
N ILE A 31 5.30 11.33 -1.44
CA ILE A 31 4.52 12.10 -0.49
C ILE A 31 3.14 11.47 -0.34
N THR A 32 2.73 11.19 0.89
CA THR A 32 1.43 10.58 1.17
C THR A 32 0.68 11.40 2.20
N VAL A 33 -0.66 11.34 2.14
CA VAL A 33 -1.51 11.96 3.15
C VAL A 33 -1.30 11.24 4.48
N GLY A 34 -1.02 11.99 5.54
CA GLY A 34 -0.80 11.43 6.88
C GLY A 34 -2.09 11.05 7.59
N SER A 35 -3.12 11.87 7.41
CA SER A 35 -4.48 11.59 7.92
C SER A 35 -5.52 12.40 7.15
N TYR A 36 -6.75 11.95 7.14
CA TYR A 36 -7.86 12.63 6.46
C TYR A 36 -8.71 13.44 7.43
N ASP A 37 -8.83 12.99 8.68
CA ASP A 37 -9.59 13.69 9.71
C ASP A 37 -8.64 14.34 10.73
N LEU A 38 -9.18 15.20 11.59
CA LEU A 38 -8.40 15.86 12.64
C LEU A 38 -7.91 14.90 13.72
N GLY A 39 -8.61 13.77 13.89
CA GLY A 39 -8.19 12.67 14.76
C GLY A 39 -8.17 11.35 13.99
N LEU A 40 -7.43 10.38 14.49
CA LEU A 40 -7.29 9.08 13.83
C LEU A 40 -8.43 8.10 14.14
N ASP A 41 -9.22 8.36 15.17
CA ASP A 41 -10.29 7.47 15.64
C ASP A 41 -11.39 7.26 14.60
N ARG A 42 -11.81 8.29 13.87
CA ARG A 42 -12.83 8.16 12.84
C ARG A 42 -12.38 7.28 11.69
N GLU A 43 -11.14 7.43 11.24
CA GLU A 43 -10.55 6.57 10.21
C GLU A 43 -10.42 5.13 10.70
N TYR A 44 -9.95 4.94 11.92
CA TYR A 44 -9.85 3.62 12.55
C TYR A 44 -11.20 2.89 12.59
N TRP A 45 -12.24 3.56 13.09
CA TRP A 45 -13.57 2.96 13.19
C TRP A 45 -14.24 2.75 11.84
N ALA A 46 -13.95 3.58 10.84
CA ALA A 46 -14.40 3.36 9.47
C ALA A 46 -13.81 2.08 8.89
N ILE A 47 -12.52 1.83 9.10
CA ILE A 47 -11.86 0.58 8.69
C ILE A 47 -12.48 -0.64 9.38
N ARG A 48 -12.76 -0.52 10.67
CA ARG A 48 -13.25 -1.64 11.49
C ARG A 48 -14.73 -1.96 11.26
N ASN A 49 -15.55 -0.97 11.06
CA ASN A 49 -17.02 -1.11 11.07
C ASN A 49 -17.70 -0.84 9.73
N ALA A 50 -16.96 -0.37 8.74
CA ALA A 50 -17.51 -0.07 7.42
C ALA A 50 -16.55 -0.51 6.33
N ALA A 51 -16.04 0.43 5.53
CA ALA A 51 -15.11 0.16 4.45
C ALA A 51 -14.05 1.25 4.38
N ALA A 52 -12.90 0.90 3.84
CA ALA A 52 -11.81 1.85 3.57
C ALA A 52 -11.16 1.55 2.24
N LEU A 53 -10.71 2.61 1.58
CA LEU A 53 -9.87 2.54 0.40
C LEU A 53 -8.50 3.14 0.75
N ILE A 54 -7.46 2.38 0.55
CA ILE A 54 -6.10 2.78 0.93
C ILE A 54 -5.23 2.82 -0.33
N ASP A 55 -4.60 3.98 -0.57
CA ASP A 55 -3.61 4.12 -1.65
C ASP A 55 -2.29 3.49 -1.21
N VAL A 56 -1.97 2.35 -1.80
CA VAL A 56 -0.73 1.60 -1.54
C VAL A 56 0.30 1.73 -2.67
N THR A 57 0.14 2.73 -3.54
CA THR A 57 1.07 2.98 -4.65
C THR A 57 2.55 3.00 -4.22
N PRO A 58 2.92 3.56 -3.04
CA PRO A 58 4.32 3.56 -2.61
C PRO A 58 4.91 2.19 -2.33
N LEU A 59 4.10 1.16 -2.11
CA LEU A 59 4.60 -0.21 -1.96
C LEU A 59 5.15 -0.69 -3.30
N MET A 60 6.41 -1.08 -3.31
CA MET A 60 7.07 -1.58 -4.51
C MET A 60 6.48 -2.92 -4.94
N LYS A 61 6.36 -3.11 -6.26
CA LYS A 61 5.89 -4.34 -6.88
C LYS A 61 7.05 -4.94 -7.65
N TYR A 62 7.28 -6.23 -7.45
CA TYR A 62 8.37 -6.95 -8.10
C TYR A 62 7.79 -8.10 -8.91
N LEU A 63 8.19 -8.20 -10.17
CA LEU A 63 7.92 -9.37 -10.99
C LEU A 63 9.13 -10.29 -10.88
N ILE A 64 8.93 -11.51 -10.39
CA ILE A 64 9.98 -12.52 -10.22
C ILE A 64 9.62 -13.72 -11.07
N GLU A 65 10.45 -14.02 -12.05
CA GLU A 65 10.20 -15.07 -13.04
C GLU A 65 11.33 -16.09 -13.03
N GLY A 66 11.02 -17.28 -13.50
CA GLY A 66 11.98 -18.36 -13.67
C GLY A 66 11.50 -19.66 -13.00
N PRO A 67 12.15 -20.80 -13.36
CA PRO A 67 11.73 -22.11 -12.84
C PRO A 67 11.86 -22.23 -11.32
N ASP A 68 12.78 -21.50 -10.70
CA ASP A 68 13.04 -21.54 -9.26
C ASP A 68 12.49 -20.31 -8.52
N ALA A 69 11.71 -19.45 -9.16
CA ALA A 69 11.22 -18.19 -8.57
C ALA A 69 10.43 -18.42 -7.27
N ALA A 70 9.47 -19.32 -7.29
CA ALA A 70 8.66 -19.64 -6.11
C ALA A 70 9.52 -20.25 -4.99
N ARG A 71 10.45 -21.13 -5.32
CA ARG A 71 11.34 -21.77 -4.35
C ARG A 71 12.29 -20.76 -3.70
N LEU A 72 12.84 -19.82 -4.47
CA LEU A 72 13.67 -18.75 -3.95
C LEU A 72 12.89 -17.87 -2.96
N LEU A 73 11.72 -17.42 -3.36
CA LEU A 73 10.85 -16.59 -2.50
C LEU A 73 10.46 -17.33 -1.23
N HIS A 74 10.09 -18.59 -1.32
CA HIS A 74 9.75 -19.41 -0.17
C HIS A 74 10.90 -19.52 0.83
N ARG A 75 12.13 -19.59 0.32
CA ARG A 75 13.34 -19.69 1.14
C ARG A 75 13.70 -18.38 1.85
N VAL A 76 13.50 -17.23 1.21
CA VAL A 76 13.97 -15.93 1.73
C VAL A 76 12.91 -15.15 2.48
N THR A 77 11.65 -15.54 2.39
CA THR A 77 10.55 -14.89 3.11
C THR A 77 10.06 -15.71 4.30
N THR A 78 9.41 -15.07 5.24
CA THR A 78 8.83 -15.73 6.43
C THR A 78 7.44 -16.32 6.17
N ARG A 79 6.89 -16.10 4.98
CA ARG A 79 5.58 -16.59 4.57
C ARG A 79 5.69 -17.84 3.69
N ASP A 80 4.66 -18.68 3.76
CA ASP A 80 4.53 -19.82 2.84
C ASP A 80 4.05 -19.35 1.47
N VAL A 81 5.00 -19.02 0.60
CA VAL A 81 4.74 -18.49 -0.74
C VAL A 81 4.01 -19.51 -1.61
N LEU A 82 4.26 -20.81 -1.41
CA LEU A 82 3.63 -21.87 -2.20
C LEU A 82 2.11 -21.89 -1.98
N LYS A 83 1.66 -21.71 -0.74
CA LYS A 83 0.23 -21.58 -0.44
C LYS A 83 -0.39 -20.32 -1.04
N MET A 84 0.35 -19.22 -1.08
CA MET A 84 -0.12 -17.97 -1.68
C MET A 84 -0.36 -18.11 -3.18
N ILE A 85 0.51 -18.80 -3.88
CA ILE A 85 0.40 -19.05 -5.34
C ILE A 85 -0.87 -19.85 -5.64
N ASP A 86 -1.15 -20.89 -4.87
CA ASP A 86 -2.33 -21.72 -5.06
C ASP A 86 -3.63 -20.93 -4.84
N VAL A 87 -3.68 -20.07 -3.84
CA VAL A 87 -4.84 -19.21 -3.57
C VAL A 87 -5.09 -18.23 -4.72
N VAL A 88 -4.05 -17.63 -5.27
CA VAL A 88 -4.19 -16.71 -6.41
C VAL A 88 -4.68 -17.45 -7.65
N ARG A 89 -4.13 -18.61 -7.97
CA ARG A 89 -4.56 -19.42 -9.09
C ARG A 89 -6.03 -19.84 -8.99
N SER A 90 -6.47 -20.26 -7.83
CA SER A 90 -7.85 -20.70 -7.62
C SER A 90 -8.87 -19.57 -7.74
N ARG A 91 -8.48 -18.32 -7.49
CA ARG A 91 -9.35 -17.15 -7.61
C ARG A 91 -9.43 -16.56 -9.01
N VAL A 92 -8.42 -16.82 -9.83
CA VAL A 92 -8.33 -16.28 -11.21
C VAL A 92 -8.85 -17.31 -12.23
N ALA A 93 -8.93 -18.55 -11.85
CA ALA A 93 -9.54 -19.60 -12.67
C ALA A 93 -11.06 -19.61 -12.50
#